data_04ff39f00d3bb59ccf15fb7bf06c88a3
#
_entry.id   04ff39f00d3bb59ccf15fb7bf06c88a3
#
_cell.length_a   1.000
_cell.length_b   1.000
_cell.length_c   1.000
_cell.angle_alpha   90.00
_cell.angle_beta   90.00
_cell.angle_gamma   90.00
#
_symmetry.space_group_name_H-M   'P 1'
#
loop_
_entity.id
_entity.type
_entity.pdbx_description
1 polymer ?
#
loop_
_entity_poly.entity_id
_entity_poly.type
_entity_poly.pdbx_seq_one_letter_code
_entity_poly.pdbx_strand_id
1 'polypeptide(L)'
;MLKVSIIIPTYNRKELFEAALKSALAQDYENKEIIISDDNSNDGTRELAQSYVAKFDNVKYVLNQTYDRGPNGNKNNGFDHASGDAFVILDDDDLLIEGAISKMAAVLEQGYASVWANCYFEIDGEPTTKFSGFGLNKSGEISPQDYYDGKITGEFLIMFRRDAIGQRRFEKGLYGSENTLWIYLFDLPAYYLHDAVRIYRFHRSDSVTINSFKRPLCIMKGYAMTAELILQKIAEKNEQASNANSAEPKFRVNDAHIAILYKMAAYYAKFGGEYKKMYAYLLKSLKFKFTKEALAMLILSPFPKSMILFLTKIRVWIYKKTHGE
;
A
#
# COMPACT_ATOMS: atom_id res chain seq x y z
N MET A 1 22.79 -14.14 7.16
CA MET A 1 21.87 -14.00 5.99
C MET A 1 20.46 -14.22 6.48
N LEU A 2 19.60 -13.19 6.37
CA LEU A 2 18.20 -13.20 6.82
C LEU A 2 17.39 -14.25 6.04
N LYS A 3 16.44 -14.90 6.70
CA LYS A 3 15.43 -15.67 5.97
C LYS A 3 14.33 -14.74 5.49
N VAL A 4 14.07 -14.74 4.17
CA VAL A 4 13.05 -13.88 3.55
C VAL A 4 11.82 -14.70 3.17
N SER A 5 10.63 -14.28 3.65
CA SER A 5 9.35 -14.81 3.18
C SER A 5 8.78 -13.90 2.09
N ILE A 6 8.66 -14.45 0.88
CA ILE A 6 7.95 -13.79 -0.23
C ILE A 6 6.50 -14.25 -0.16
N ILE A 7 5.59 -13.33 0.14
CA ILE A 7 4.15 -13.60 0.31
C ILE A 7 3.44 -13.19 -0.96
N ILE A 8 2.74 -14.15 -1.59
CA ILE A 8 1.96 -13.92 -2.82
C ILE A 8 0.48 -14.13 -2.48
N PRO A 9 -0.28 -13.05 -2.21
CA PRO A 9 -1.72 -13.14 -2.06
C PRO A 9 -2.37 -13.30 -3.43
N THR A 10 -3.27 -14.28 -3.61
CA THR A 10 -3.94 -14.52 -4.89
C THR A 10 -5.43 -14.85 -4.74
N TYR A 11 -6.20 -14.55 -5.77
CA TYR A 11 -7.61 -14.94 -5.90
C TYR A 11 -8.06 -14.93 -7.36
N ASN A 12 -8.35 -16.13 -7.93
CA ASN A 12 -8.88 -16.30 -9.28
C ASN A 12 -8.09 -15.55 -10.36
N ARG A 13 -6.76 -15.76 -10.39
CA ARG A 13 -5.82 -15.10 -11.34
C ARG A 13 -4.70 -16.04 -11.76
N LYS A 14 -5.05 -17.28 -12.14
CA LYS A 14 -4.13 -18.39 -12.37
C LYS A 14 -2.90 -18.03 -13.19
N GLU A 15 -3.07 -17.41 -14.37
CA GLU A 15 -1.96 -17.11 -15.29
C GLU A 15 -1.04 -16.00 -14.74
N LEU A 16 -1.62 -14.98 -14.12
CA LEU A 16 -0.86 -13.88 -13.52
C LEU A 16 -0.07 -14.37 -12.32
N PHE A 17 -0.76 -15.09 -11.43
CA PHE A 17 -0.15 -15.73 -10.26
C PHE A 17 1.02 -16.64 -10.66
N GLU A 18 0.89 -17.44 -11.73
CA GLU A 18 1.97 -18.29 -12.17
C GLU A 18 3.21 -17.48 -12.60
N ALA A 19 3.01 -16.36 -13.29
CA ALA A 19 4.11 -15.47 -13.68
C ALA A 19 4.79 -14.83 -12.46
N ALA A 20 4.01 -14.34 -11.49
CA ALA A 20 4.52 -13.81 -10.23
C ALA A 20 5.33 -14.87 -9.45
N LEU A 21 4.78 -16.07 -9.30
CA LEU A 21 5.45 -17.20 -8.63
C LEU A 21 6.76 -17.57 -9.30
N LYS A 22 6.79 -17.66 -10.64
CA LYS A 22 8.03 -17.93 -11.39
C LYS A 22 9.09 -16.85 -11.16
N SER A 23 8.71 -15.58 -11.11
CA SER A 23 9.63 -14.48 -10.83
C SER A 23 10.21 -14.53 -9.41
N ALA A 24 9.41 -14.99 -8.43
CA ALA A 24 9.86 -15.20 -7.06
C ALA A 24 10.79 -16.41 -6.91
N LEU A 25 10.50 -17.51 -7.62
CA LEU A 25 11.36 -18.70 -7.66
C LEU A 25 12.73 -18.40 -8.28
N ALA A 26 12.76 -17.58 -9.34
CA ALA A 26 13.96 -17.20 -10.08
C ALA A 26 14.90 -16.26 -9.31
N GLN A 27 14.51 -15.74 -8.12
CA GLN A 27 15.38 -14.90 -7.34
C GLN A 27 16.63 -15.67 -6.86
N ASP A 28 17.79 -15.04 -6.97
CA ASP A 28 19.13 -15.55 -6.64
C ASP A 28 19.43 -15.64 -5.13
N TYR A 29 18.45 -15.40 -4.26
CA TYR A 29 18.57 -15.44 -2.81
C TYR A 29 18.19 -16.82 -2.26
N GLU A 30 19.17 -17.55 -1.71
CA GLU A 30 18.99 -18.95 -1.28
C GLU A 30 18.08 -19.09 -0.06
N ASN A 31 18.26 -18.24 0.97
CA ASN A 31 17.50 -18.33 2.23
C ASN A 31 16.13 -17.68 2.12
N LYS A 32 15.31 -18.15 1.16
CA LYS A 32 13.95 -17.67 0.94
C LYS A 32 12.92 -18.78 1.05
N GLU A 33 11.72 -18.42 1.47
CA GLU A 33 10.50 -19.20 1.31
C GLU A 33 9.45 -18.40 0.55
N ILE A 34 8.54 -19.08 -0.12
CA ILE A 34 7.42 -18.46 -0.84
C ILE A 34 6.13 -18.96 -0.22
N ILE A 35 5.30 -18.02 0.26
CA ILE A 35 3.99 -18.31 0.85
C ILE A 35 2.91 -17.88 -0.13
N ILE A 36 2.26 -18.85 -0.75
CA ILE A 36 1.09 -18.63 -1.61
C ILE A 36 -0.13 -18.57 -0.70
N SER A 37 -0.71 -17.39 -0.54
CA SER A 37 -1.92 -17.18 0.26
C SER A 37 -3.12 -17.03 -0.67
N ASP A 38 -4.08 -17.96 -0.60
CA ASP A 38 -5.22 -18.04 -1.52
C ASP A 38 -6.54 -17.72 -0.82
N ASP A 39 -7.30 -16.80 -1.39
CA ASP A 39 -8.64 -16.41 -0.94
C ASP A 39 -9.75 -17.36 -1.42
N ASN A 40 -9.42 -18.64 -1.55
CA ASN A 40 -10.32 -19.70 -2.02
C ASN A 40 -10.66 -19.57 -3.51
N SER A 41 -9.63 -19.60 -4.35
CA SER A 41 -9.74 -19.62 -5.82
C SER A 41 -10.46 -20.88 -6.34
N ASN A 42 -11.13 -20.74 -7.49
CA ASN A 42 -11.86 -21.80 -8.17
C ASN A 42 -11.62 -21.85 -9.70
N ASP A 43 -10.55 -21.18 -10.18
CA ASP A 43 -10.14 -21.08 -11.57
C ASP A 43 -8.97 -22.03 -11.94
N GLY A 44 -8.59 -22.94 -11.02
CA GLY A 44 -7.42 -23.80 -11.16
C GLY A 44 -6.15 -23.22 -10.54
N THR A 45 -6.21 -22.08 -9.87
CA THR A 45 -5.08 -21.49 -9.12
C THR A 45 -4.58 -22.43 -8.03
N ARG A 46 -5.51 -23.07 -7.27
CA ARG A 46 -5.18 -24.00 -6.19
C ARG A 46 -4.37 -25.20 -6.71
N GLU A 47 -4.85 -25.86 -7.75
CA GLU A 47 -4.23 -27.04 -8.34
C GLU A 47 -2.83 -26.68 -8.89
N LEU A 48 -2.71 -25.52 -9.52
CA LEU A 48 -1.43 -25.00 -9.97
C LEU A 48 -0.49 -24.77 -8.79
N ALA A 49 -0.91 -24.06 -7.74
CA ALA A 49 -0.11 -23.81 -6.54
C ALA A 49 0.38 -25.12 -5.89
N GLN A 50 -0.51 -26.11 -5.74
CA GLN A 50 -0.14 -27.44 -5.21
C GLN A 50 0.89 -28.16 -6.07
N SER A 51 0.86 -27.99 -7.39
CA SER A 51 1.85 -28.56 -8.28
C SER A 51 3.26 -27.98 -8.08
N TYR A 52 3.35 -26.69 -7.67
CA TYR A 52 4.60 -26.06 -7.30
C TYR A 52 5.08 -26.46 -5.90
N VAL A 53 4.17 -26.57 -4.92
CA VAL A 53 4.50 -27.12 -3.59
C VAL A 53 5.09 -28.51 -3.68
N ALA A 54 4.59 -29.37 -4.59
CA ALA A 54 5.12 -30.71 -4.79
C ALA A 54 6.53 -30.75 -5.44
N LYS A 55 6.98 -29.63 -6.04
CA LYS A 55 8.28 -29.55 -6.75
C LYS A 55 9.35 -28.77 -5.98
N PHE A 56 8.96 -27.88 -5.07
CA PHE A 56 9.86 -26.95 -4.40
C PHE A 56 9.62 -26.94 -2.88
N ASP A 57 10.59 -27.41 -2.12
CA ASP A 57 10.50 -27.52 -0.64
C ASP A 57 10.35 -26.17 0.08
N ASN A 58 10.74 -25.08 -0.59
CA ASN A 58 10.63 -23.72 -0.07
C ASN A 58 9.33 -23.00 -0.48
N VAL A 59 8.37 -23.70 -1.10
CA VAL A 59 7.07 -23.16 -1.48
C VAL A 59 5.98 -23.75 -0.58
N LYS A 60 5.12 -22.90 -0.03
CA LYS A 60 3.97 -23.30 0.80
C LYS A 60 2.68 -22.71 0.23
N TYR A 61 1.62 -23.50 0.25
CA TYR A 61 0.26 -23.05 -0.08
C TYR A 61 -0.58 -22.99 1.19
N VAL A 62 -1.24 -21.87 1.43
CA VAL A 62 -2.11 -21.64 2.58
C VAL A 62 -3.44 -21.04 2.14
N LEU A 63 -4.54 -21.63 2.59
CA LEU A 63 -5.88 -21.14 2.30
C LEU A 63 -6.28 -20.10 3.36
N ASN A 64 -6.79 -18.95 2.94
CA ASN A 64 -7.33 -17.96 3.86
C ASN A 64 -8.70 -18.41 4.38
N GLN A 65 -8.73 -18.86 5.63
CA GLN A 65 -9.95 -19.26 6.37
C GLN A 65 -10.22 -18.38 7.59
N THR A 66 -9.27 -17.53 7.97
CA THR A 66 -9.31 -16.77 9.23
C THR A 66 -9.69 -15.31 9.02
N TYR A 67 -9.23 -14.73 7.92
CA TYR A 67 -9.41 -13.30 7.65
C TYR A 67 -10.52 -13.03 6.64
N ASP A 68 -11.04 -11.80 6.63
CA ASP A 68 -11.97 -11.35 5.60
C ASP A 68 -11.36 -11.53 4.22
N ARG A 69 -12.15 -11.95 3.24
CA ARG A 69 -11.72 -12.06 1.84
C ARG A 69 -11.35 -10.70 1.27
N GLY A 70 -10.28 -10.66 0.52
CA GLY A 70 -9.73 -9.49 -0.11
C GLY A 70 -8.24 -9.31 0.17
N PRO A 71 -7.58 -8.32 -0.47
CA PRO A 71 -6.13 -8.22 -0.47
C PRO A 71 -5.53 -8.12 0.93
N ASN A 72 -6.14 -7.34 1.83
CA ASN A 72 -5.63 -7.14 3.19
C ASN A 72 -5.71 -8.41 4.04
N GLY A 73 -6.86 -9.09 4.05
CA GLY A 73 -7.02 -10.33 4.81
C GLY A 73 -6.15 -11.45 4.26
N ASN A 74 -6.00 -11.53 2.95
CA ASN A 74 -5.14 -12.52 2.31
C ASN A 74 -3.65 -12.26 2.60
N LYS A 75 -3.20 -10.99 2.63
CA LYS A 75 -1.86 -10.60 3.10
C LYS A 75 -1.63 -10.99 4.57
N ASN A 76 -2.62 -10.75 5.44
CA ASN A 76 -2.56 -11.16 6.85
C ASN A 76 -2.40 -12.68 7.01
N ASN A 77 -3.18 -13.46 6.27
CA ASN A 77 -3.06 -14.92 6.25
C ASN A 77 -1.64 -15.35 5.83
N GLY A 78 -1.07 -14.68 4.83
CA GLY A 78 0.31 -14.92 4.42
C GLY A 78 1.33 -14.61 5.53
N PHE A 79 1.16 -13.49 6.27
CA PHE A 79 2.04 -13.14 7.39
C PHE A 79 2.02 -14.18 8.50
N ASP A 80 0.84 -14.74 8.83
CA ASP A 80 0.69 -15.73 9.91
C ASP A 80 1.39 -17.06 9.60
N HIS A 81 1.52 -17.39 8.33
CA HIS A 81 2.15 -18.62 7.86
C HIS A 81 3.63 -18.46 7.45
N ALA A 82 4.11 -17.22 7.40
CA ALA A 82 5.50 -16.91 7.08
C ALA A 82 6.42 -17.16 8.28
N SER A 83 7.60 -17.72 8.02
CA SER A 83 8.60 -18.04 9.05
C SER A 83 9.90 -17.26 8.93
N GLY A 84 10.04 -16.40 7.91
CA GLY A 84 11.24 -15.59 7.67
C GLY A 84 11.47 -14.50 8.71
N ASP A 85 12.69 -14.00 8.75
CA ASP A 85 13.09 -12.84 9.55
C ASP A 85 12.61 -11.52 8.91
N ALA A 86 12.42 -11.55 7.61
CA ALA A 86 11.92 -10.44 6.81
C ALA A 86 10.81 -10.88 5.86
N PHE A 87 9.90 -9.95 5.57
CA PHE A 87 8.74 -10.16 4.69
C PHE A 87 8.79 -9.22 3.50
N VAL A 88 8.39 -9.72 2.36
CA VAL A 88 8.06 -8.95 1.16
C VAL A 88 6.74 -9.44 0.58
N ILE A 89 5.86 -8.52 0.18
CA ILE A 89 4.60 -8.87 -0.48
C ILE A 89 4.79 -8.67 -1.97
N LEU A 90 4.53 -9.70 -2.75
CA LEU A 90 4.46 -9.65 -4.19
C LEU A 90 3.00 -9.87 -4.60
N ASP A 91 2.33 -8.84 -5.08
CA ASP A 91 0.98 -8.98 -5.60
C ASP A 91 0.99 -9.93 -6.82
N ASP A 92 -0.07 -10.72 -6.99
CA ASP A 92 -0.14 -11.83 -7.96
C ASP A 92 -0.17 -11.38 -9.43
N ASP A 93 -0.22 -10.07 -9.68
CA ASP A 93 -0.17 -9.45 -11.00
C ASP A 93 1.16 -8.73 -11.29
N ASP A 94 2.15 -8.78 -10.39
CA ASP A 94 3.45 -8.13 -10.52
C ASP A 94 4.59 -9.13 -10.71
N LEU A 95 5.77 -8.65 -11.12
CA LEU A 95 6.96 -9.48 -11.33
C LEU A 95 8.16 -8.90 -10.58
N LEU A 96 8.90 -9.75 -9.85
CA LEU A 96 10.20 -9.39 -9.31
C LEU A 96 11.25 -9.31 -10.43
N ILE A 97 12.06 -8.27 -10.40
CA ILE A 97 13.25 -8.15 -11.24
C ILE A 97 14.37 -9.01 -10.64
N GLU A 98 15.27 -9.53 -11.48
CA GLU A 98 16.42 -10.32 -11.05
C GLU A 98 17.25 -9.57 -9.99
N GLY A 99 17.66 -10.26 -8.93
CA GLY A 99 18.42 -9.69 -7.82
C GLY A 99 17.62 -8.79 -6.87
N ALA A 100 16.31 -8.70 -7.02
CA ALA A 100 15.47 -7.85 -6.17
C ALA A 100 15.60 -8.21 -4.68
N ILE A 101 15.49 -9.50 -4.36
CA ILE A 101 15.54 -9.97 -2.98
C ILE A 101 16.93 -9.79 -2.37
N SER A 102 17.99 -10.11 -3.10
CA SER A 102 19.39 -9.96 -2.65
C SER A 102 19.71 -8.50 -2.35
N LYS A 103 19.35 -7.58 -3.24
CA LYS A 103 19.57 -6.13 -3.07
C LYS A 103 18.86 -5.59 -1.83
N MET A 104 17.59 -5.96 -1.64
CA MET A 104 16.80 -5.49 -0.51
C MET A 104 17.26 -6.11 0.82
N ALA A 105 17.57 -7.41 0.84
CA ALA A 105 18.08 -8.09 2.02
C ALA A 105 19.41 -7.50 2.49
N ALA A 106 20.31 -7.17 1.57
CA ALA A 106 21.60 -6.52 1.90
C ALA A 106 21.43 -5.17 2.61
N VAL A 107 20.36 -4.42 2.32
CA VAL A 107 20.03 -3.18 3.05
C VAL A 107 19.53 -3.49 4.46
N LEU A 108 18.63 -4.48 4.63
CA LEU A 108 18.15 -4.86 5.96
C LEU A 108 19.28 -5.40 6.85
N GLU A 109 20.28 -6.07 6.27
CA GLU A 109 21.46 -6.56 7.00
C GLU A 109 22.39 -5.43 7.51
N GLN A 110 22.24 -4.20 6.98
CA GLN A 110 22.91 -3.01 7.52
C GLN A 110 22.23 -2.43 8.76
N GLY A 111 21.13 -3.05 9.24
CA GLY A 111 20.43 -2.63 10.46
C GLY A 111 19.13 -1.86 10.24
N TYR A 112 18.74 -1.61 9.00
CA TYR A 112 17.42 -1.02 8.71
C TYR A 112 16.29 -1.99 9.01
N ALA A 113 15.16 -1.46 9.45
CA ALA A 113 13.96 -2.24 9.72
C ALA A 113 13.08 -2.44 8.47
N SER A 114 13.16 -1.52 7.52
CA SER A 114 12.51 -1.65 6.22
C SER A 114 13.33 -1.04 5.09
N VAL A 115 13.19 -1.60 3.91
CA VAL A 115 13.72 -1.06 2.67
C VAL A 115 12.57 -0.88 1.67
N TRP A 116 12.51 0.30 1.10
CA TRP A 116 11.56 0.74 0.09
C TRP A 116 12.30 0.84 -1.23
N ALA A 117 11.97 0.02 -2.21
CA ALA A 117 12.59 0.06 -3.52
C ALA A 117 11.56 0.42 -4.58
N ASN A 118 12.00 1.07 -5.65
CA ASN A 118 11.09 1.52 -6.69
C ASN A 118 10.63 0.35 -7.59
N CYS A 119 9.63 0.63 -8.40
CA CYS A 119 9.15 -0.30 -9.42
C CYS A 119 9.14 0.40 -10.77
N TYR A 120 9.27 -0.37 -11.86
CA TYR A 120 8.98 0.13 -13.20
C TYR A 120 7.51 -0.12 -13.54
N PHE A 121 6.87 0.86 -14.19
CA PHE A 121 5.57 0.64 -14.78
C PHE A 121 5.66 -0.34 -15.96
N GLU A 122 4.67 -1.24 -16.06
CA GLU A 122 4.33 -1.94 -17.29
C GLU A 122 3.15 -1.20 -17.94
N ILE A 123 3.29 -0.81 -19.19
CA ILE A 123 2.25 -0.13 -19.98
C ILE A 123 2.02 -0.96 -21.23
N ASP A 124 0.76 -1.36 -21.47
CA ASP A 124 0.36 -2.18 -22.62
C ASP A 124 1.15 -3.50 -22.77
N GLY A 125 1.54 -4.11 -21.63
CA GLY A 125 2.28 -5.36 -21.58
C GLY A 125 3.81 -5.22 -21.71
N GLU A 126 4.31 -3.99 -21.85
CA GLU A 126 5.74 -3.72 -21.99
C GLU A 126 6.31 -3.01 -20.75
N PRO A 127 7.37 -3.55 -20.13
CA PRO A 127 8.06 -2.86 -19.05
C PRO A 127 8.66 -1.53 -19.50
N THR A 128 8.48 -0.50 -18.70
CA THR A 128 9.11 0.82 -18.94
C THR A 128 10.32 1.00 -18.05
N THR A 129 11.06 2.11 -18.24
CA THR A 129 12.10 2.57 -17.30
C THR A 129 11.61 3.69 -16.38
N LYS A 130 10.30 3.94 -16.33
CA LYS A 130 9.71 4.98 -15.49
C LYS A 130 9.41 4.42 -14.11
N PHE A 131 9.88 5.09 -13.08
CA PHE A 131 9.57 4.74 -11.70
C PHE A 131 8.10 5.01 -11.35
N SER A 132 7.51 4.10 -10.59
CA SER A 132 6.14 4.20 -10.08
C SER A 132 6.04 4.89 -8.73
N GLY A 133 7.13 4.95 -7.96
CA GLY A 133 7.23 5.66 -6.69
C GLY A 133 7.83 7.05 -6.86
N PHE A 134 7.29 8.01 -6.12
CA PHE A 134 7.64 9.43 -6.19
C PHE A 134 8.02 9.98 -4.81
N GLY A 135 8.72 11.11 -4.80
CA GLY A 135 9.12 11.83 -3.58
C GLY A 135 10.50 11.49 -3.05
N LEU A 136 11.13 10.41 -3.57
CA LEU A 136 12.48 9.97 -3.23
C LEU A 136 13.29 9.84 -4.52
N ASN A 137 14.46 10.50 -4.59
CA ASN A 137 15.25 10.63 -5.82
C ASN A 137 16.69 10.09 -5.72
N LYS A 138 17.10 9.62 -4.55
CA LYS A 138 18.40 8.99 -4.31
C LYS A 138 18.31 8.02 -3.14
N SER A 139 19.14 6.98 -3.16
CA SER A 139 19.22 6.02 -2.06
C SER A 139 19.64 6.71 -0.75
N GLY A 140 19.05 6.29 0.35
CA GLY A 140 19.32 6.85 1.67
C GLY A 140 18.21 6.57 2.69
N GLU A 141 18.43 7.02 3.90
CA GLU A 141 17.46 6.92 4.98
C GLU A 141 16.20 7.75 4.68
N ILE A 142 15.03 7.19 4.99
CA ILE A 142 13.76 7.86 4.78
C ILE A 142 13.39 8.61 6.06
N SER A 143 13.18 9.91 5.95
CA SER A 143 12.64 10.71 7.04
C SER A 143 11.18 10.33 7.33
N PRO A 144 10.84 9.94 8.57
CA PRO A 144 9.44 9.73 8.95
C PRO A 144 8.56 10.97 8.69
N GLN A 145 9.13 12.18 8.82
CA GLN A 145 8.39 13.42 8.53
C GLN A 145 7.96 13.50 7.05
N ASP A 146 8.81 13.06 6.11
CA ASP A 146 8.45 13.09 4.68
C ASP A 146 7.30 12.13 4.37
N TYR A 147 7.23 11.00 5.06
CA TYR A 147 6.09 10.09 4.97
C TYR A 147 4.82 10.71 5.56
N TYR A 148 4.90 11.29 6.77
CA TYR A 148 3.76 11.94 7.42
C TYR A 148 3.27 13.18 6.66
N ASP A 149 4.16 13.85 5.95
CA ASP A 149 3.83 14.98 5.05
C ASP A 149 3.12 14.55 3.76
N GLY A 150 3.08 13.24 3.46
CA GLY A 150 2.53 12.72 2.21
C GLY A 150 3.38 13.05 0.99
N LYS A 151 4.70 13.25 1.16
CA LYS A 151 5.62 13.49 0.06
C LYS A 151 5.98 12.20 -0.69
N ILE A 152 5.96 11.07 0.01
CA ILE A 152 6.26 9.75 -0.56
C ILE A 152 4.94 9.16 -1.07
N THR A 153 4.83 9.02 -2.37
CA THR A 153 3.59 8.58 -3.06
C THR A 153 3.88 7.62 -4.20
N GLY A 154 2.84 6.95 -4.69
CA GLY A 154 2.97 5.95 -5.75
C GLY A 154 3.27 4.57 -5.20
N GLU A 155 3.86 3.71 -6.03
CA GLU A 155 4.06 2.29 -5.71
C GLU A 155 5.54 1.99 -5.46
N PHE A 156 5.79 1.32 -4.33
CA PHE A 156 7.10 0.78 -3.96
C PHE A 156 6.97 -0.69 -3.62
N LEU A 157 8.01 -1.48 -3.86
CA LEU A 157 8.14 -2.76 -3.20
C LEU A 157 8.80 -2.54 -1.85
N ILE A 158 8.19 -3.06 -0.78
CA ILE A 158 8.69 -2.90 0.58
C ILE A 158 9.09 -4.26 1.11
N MET A 159 10.36 -4.40 1.54
CA MET A 159 10.79 -5.51 2.37
C MET A 159 11.02 -5.00 3.79
N PHE A 160 10.53 -5.69 4.79
CA PHE A 160 10.61 -5.24 6.18
C PHE A 160 10.87 -6.43 7.12
N ARG A 161 11.53 -6.13 8.22
CA ARG A 161 11.77 -7.12 9.28
C ARG A 161 10.45 -7.52 9.93
N ARG A 162 10.31 -8.80 10.28
CA ARG A 162 9.12 -9.30 10.97
C ARG A 162 8.80 -8.53 12.25
N ASP A 163 9.82 -8.20 13.05
CA ASP A 163 9.69 -7.48 14.31
C ASP A 163 9.24 -6.03 14.14
N ALA A 164 9.47 -5.42 12.96
CA ALA A 164 9.01 -4.05 12.67
C ALA A 164 7.49 -3.89 12.71
N ILE A 165 6.75 -4.94 12.34
CA ILE A 165 5.29 -4.94 12.48
C ILE A 165 4.80 -5.77 13.68
N GLY A 166 5.63 -6.69 14.21
CA GLY A 166 5.27 -7.59 15.30
C GLY A 166 3.97 -8.36 15.03
N GLN A 167 3.01 -8.25 15.91
CA GLN A 167 1.69 -8.88 15.78
C GLN A 167 0.67 -8.00 15.03
N ARG A 168 1.08 -6.83 14.52
CA ARG A 168 0.16 -5.95 13.78
C ARG A 168 -0.25 -6.58 12.45
N ARG A 169 -1.51 -6.40 12.11
CA ARG A 169 -2.13 -6.88 10.88
C ARG A 169 -2.93 -5.75 10.24
N PHE A 170 -3.22 -5.87 8.97
CA PHE A 170 -4.20 -4.99 8.33
C PHE A 170 -5.55 -5.10 9.01
N GLU A 171 -6.15 -3.97 9.30
CA GLU A 171 -7.43 -3.87 9.98
C GLU A 171 -8.58 -4.50 9.16
N LYS A 172 -9.50 -5.16 9.87
CA LYS A 172 -10.73 -5.68 9.29
C LYS A 172 -11.55 -4.58 8.61
N GLY A 173 -12.12 -4.91 7.45
CA GLY A 173 -12.96 -3.99 6.68
C GLY A 173 -12.19 -2.94 5.90
N LEU A 174 -10.86 -3.09 5.75
CA LEU A 174 -10.08 -2.33 4.76
C LEU A 174 -10.00 -3.11 3.45
N TYR A 175 -9.81 -2.38 2.35
CA TYR A 175 -9.54 -2.92 1.02
C TYR A 175 -8.50 -2.05 0.33
N GLY A 176 -7.25 -2.49 0.29
CA GLY A 176 -6.10 -1.61 0.07
C GLY A 176 -5.81 -0.76 1.32
N SER A 177 -5.29 0.44 1.15
CA SER A 177 -4.90 1.34 2.25
C SER A 177 -3.80 0.77 3.13
N GLU A 178 -2.81 0.14 2.52
CA GLU A 178 -1.66 -0.49 3.18
C GLU A 178 -0.90 0.51 4.07
N ASN A 179 -1.01 1.79 3.81
CA ASN A 179 -0.45 2.87 4.64
C ASN A 179 -0.82 2.75 6.12
N THR A 180 -1.97 2.15 6.43
CA THR A 180 -2.42 1.93 7.82
C THR A 180 -1.55 0.91 8.57
N LEU A 181 -0.79 0.09 7.87
CA LEU A 181 0.22 -0.80 8.45
C LEU A 181 1.64 -0.24 8.23
N TRP A 182 1.91 0.29 7.03
CA TRP A 182 3.25 0.81 6.71
C TRP A 182 3.69 1.97 7.58
N ILE A 183 2.77 2.73 8.17
CA ILE A 183 3.09 3.83 9.09
C ILE A 183 3.92 3.36 10.29
N TYR A 184 3.76 2.13 10.75
CA TYR A 184 4.52 1.56 11.86
C TYR A 184 5.97 1.22 11.50
N LEU A 185 6.28 1.06 10.22
CA LEU A 185 7.66 0.85 9.76
C LEU A 185 8.54 2.08 10.05
N PHE A 186 7.94 3.27 10.19
CA PHE A 186 8.63 4.52 10.52
C PHE A 186 8.82 4.74 12.03
N ASP A 187 8.49 3.77 12.86
CA ASP A 187 8.93 3.73 14.26
C ASP A 187 10.41 3.33 14.38
N LEU A 188 10.96 2.73 13.33
CA LEU A 188 12.32 2.22 13.21
C LEU A 188 12.98 2.80 11.93
N PRO A 189 14.33 2.72 11.81
CA PRO A 189 15.03 3.23 10.61
C PRO A 189 14.54 2.54 9.32
N ALA A 190 14.15 3.35 8.34
CA ALA A 190 13.72 2.94 7.01
C ALA A 190 14.67 3.47 5.95
N TYR A 191 14.94 2.69 4.91
CA TYR A 191 15.86 3.05 3.83
C TYR A 191 15.16 3.02 2.48
N TYR A 192 15.47 3.97 1.62
CA TYR A 192 15.07 3.96 0.22
C TYR A 192 16.22 3.49 -0.67
N LEU A 193 15.98 2.45 -1.42
CA LEU A 193 16.86 1.96 -2.47
C LEU A 193 16.39 2.54 -3.81
N HIS A 194 17.19 3.45 -4.39
CA HIS A 194 16.90 4.09 -5.69
C HIS A 194 17.23 3.14 -6.85
N ASP A 195 16.53 2.02 -6.89
CA ASP A 195 16.61 1.00 -7.93
C ASP A 195 15.24 0.38 -8.14
N ALA A 196 14.95 -0.10 -9.33
CA ALA A 196 13.74 -0.84 -9.60
C ALA A 196 13.95 -2.33 -9.31
N VAL A 197 13.07 -2.89 -8.50
CA VAL A 197 13.10 -4.29 -8.06
C VAL A 197 11.85 -5.07 -8.45
N ARG A 198 10.83 -4.36 -8.98
CA ARG A 198 9.55 -4.94 -9.38
C ARG A 198 9.05 -4.28 -10.66
N ILE A 199 8.40 -5.06 -11.51
CA ILE A 199 7.58 -4.57 -12.62
C ILE A 199 6.15 -4.48 -12.10
N TYR A 200 5.61 -3.25 -12.06
CA TYR A 200 4.26 -2.93 -11.59
C TYR A 200 3.30 -2.82 -12.77
N ARG A 201 2.34 -3.73 -12.84
CA ARG A 201 1.33 -3.77 -13.91
C ARG A 201 0.19 -2.80 -13.63
N PHE A 202 0.26 -1.66 -14.30
CA PHE A 202 -0.66 -0.54 -14.12
C PHE A 202 -1.87 -0.62 -15.07
N HIS A 203 -2.99 0.01 -14.68
CA HIS A 203 -4.23 0.14 -15.48
C HIS A 203 -4.98 -1.15 -15.85
N ARG A 204 -4.89 -2.19 -15.06
CA ARG A 204 -5.76 -3.35 -15.22
C ARG A 204 -7.18 -3.05 -14.77
N SER A 205 -8.17 -3.50 -15.55
CA SER A 205 -9.61 -3.30 -15.26
C SER A 205 -10.07 -3.95 -13.94
N ASP A 206 -9.33 -4.94 -13.44
CA ASP A 206 -9.59 -5.68 -12.20
C ASP A 206 -8.80 -5.15 -10.98
N SER A 207 -7.99 -4.09 -11.14
CA SER A 207 -7.19 -3.53 -10.06
C SER A 207 -8.03 -2.96 -8.92
N VAL A 208 -7.50 -3.02 -7.70
CA VAL A 208 -8.11 -2.45 -6.49
C VAL A 208 -8.39 -0.95 -6.66
N THR A 209 -7.45 -0.24 -7.25
CA THR A 209 -7.52 1.21 -7.45
C THR A 209 -8.68 1.61 -8.38
N ILE A 210 -8.80 0.96 -9.54
CA ILE A 210 -9.89 1.23 -10.50
C ILE A 210 -11.25 0.85 -9.92
N ASN A 211 -11.32 -0.22 -9.13
CA ASN A 211 -12.54 -0.73 -8.54
C ASN A 211 -12.87 -0.15 -7.15
N SER A 212 -12.17 0.89 -6.71
CA SER A 212 -12.34 1.53 -5.38
C SER A 212 -13.79 1.93 -5.09
N PHE A 213 -14.55 2.35 -6.11
CA PHE A 213 -15.98 2.68 -5.97
C PHE A 213 -16.90 1.49 -5.70
N LYS A 214 -16.45 0.26 -5.92
CA LYS A 214 -17.22 -0.93 -5.57
C LYS A 214 -17.24 -1.19 -4.05
N ARG A 215 -16.28 -0.63 -3.31
CA ARG A 215 -16.13 -0.79 -1.86
C ARG A 215 -15.88 0.57 -1.16
N PRO A 216 -16.76 1.57 -1.36
CA PRO A 216 -16.50 2.94 -0.93
C PRO A 216 -16.32 3.08 0.58
N LEU A 217 -17.01 2.28 1.39
CA LEU A 217 -16.88 2.35 2.85
C LEU A 217 -15.54 1.83 3.37
N CYS A 218 -14.97 0.83 2.70
CA CYS A 218 -13.63 0.33 3.04
C CYS A 218 -12.56 1.40 2.73
N ILE A 219 -12.67 2.04 1.57
CA ILE A 219 -11.75 3.11 1.16
C ILE A 219 -11.91 4.36 2.06
N MET A 220 -13.15 4.72 2.39
CA MET A 220 -13.45 5.77 3.37
C MET A 220 -12.73 5.51 4.71
N LYS A 221 -12.87 4.28 5.24
CA LYS A 221 -12.22 3.86 6.49
C LYS A 221 -10.70 4.01 6.38
N GLY A 222 -10.11 3.58 5.28
CA GLY A 222 -8.67 3.65 5.04
C GLY A 222 -8.13 5.07 5.09
N TYR A 223 -8.73 6.00 4.35
CA TYR A 223 -8.30 7.41 4.37
C TYR A 223 -8.46 8.06 5.75
N ALA A 224 -9.59 7.85 6.42
CA ALA A 224 -9.82 8.39 7.76
C ALA A 224 -8.81 7.84 8.77
N MET A 225 -8.58 6.53 8.75
CA MET A 225 -7.64 5.86 9.63
C MET A 225 -6.19 6.31 9.38
N THR A 226 -5.79 6.48 8.11
CA THR A 226 -4.45 7.01 7.78
C THR A 226 -4.25 8.40 8.39
N ALA A 227 -5.24 9.31 8.26
CA ALA A 227 -5.15 10.64 8.88
C ALA A 227 -5.01 10.58 10.40
N GLU A 228 -5.81 9.74 11.06
CA GLU A 228 -5.80 9.58 12.51
C GLU A 228 -4.49 8.96 13.01
N LEU A 229 -3.96 7.95 12.30
CA LEU A 229 -2.67 7.32 12.63
C LEU A 229 -1.50 8.30 12.47
N ILE A 230 -1.47 9.13 11.42
CA ILE A 230 -0.42 10.16 11.25
C ILE A 230 -0.43 11.13 12.42
N LEU A 231 -1.60 11.64 12.82
CA LEU A 231 -1.73 12.55 13.94
C LEU A 231 -1.28 11.90 15.26
N GLN A 232 -1.68 10.65 15.49
CA GLN A 232 -1.28 9.87 16.65
C GLN A 232 0.24 9.66 16.68
N LYS A 233 0.84 9.23 15.57
CA LYS A 233 2.29 8.99 15.49
C LYS A 233 3.13 10.24 15.72
N ILE A 234 2.70 11.37 15.18
CA ILE A 234 3.36 12.66 15.44
C ILE A 234 3.28 13.03 16.93
N ALA A 235 2.12 12.84 17.56
CA ALA A 235 1.95 13.11 18.98
C ALA A 235 2.83 12.21 19.85
N GLU A 236 2.82 10.87 19.59
CA GLU A 236 3.65 9.89 20.29
C GLU A 236 5.16 10.22 20.21
N LYS A 237 5.66 10.51 19.00
CA LYS A 237 7.07 10.85 18.80
C LYS A 237 7.47 12.16 19.49
N ASN A 238 6.60 13.17 19.47
CA ASN A 238 6.86 14.44 20.15
C ASN A 238 6.83 14.30 21.67
N GLU A 239 5.97 13.44 22.21
CA GLU A 239 5.93 13.13 23.63
C GLU A 239 7.22 12.39 24.06
N GLN A 240 7.63 11.36 23.30
CA GLN A 240 8.88 10.63 23.55
C GLN A 240 10.10 11.56 23.54
N ALA A 241 10.22 12.45 22.52
CA ALA A 241 11.31 13.42 22.45
C ALA A 241 11.31 14.39 23.63
N SER A 242 10.14 14.83 24.08
CA SER A 242 10.00 15.72 25.25
C SER A 242 10.42 15.03 26.54
N ASN A 243 10.02 13.78 26.74
CA ASN A 243 10.37 12.98 27.94
C ASN A 243 11.86 12.65 27.99
N ALA A 244 12.50 12.48 26.83
CA ALA A 244 13.93 12.22 26.72
C ALA A 244 14.80 13.50 26.80
N ASN A 245 14.22 14.68 26.97
CA ASN A 245 14.89 15.99 26.83
C ASN A 245 15.74 16.07 25.54
N SER A 246 15.26 15.48 24.46
CA SER A 246 15.96 15.44 23.19
C SER A 246 15.99 16.82 22.53
N ALA A 247 17.15 17.19 21.99
CA ALA A 247 17.30 18.38 21.14
C ALA A 247 16.79 18.16 19.70
N GLU A 248 16.28 16.97 19.39
CA GLU A 248 15.74 16.66 18.06
C GLU A 248 14.57 17.56 17.71
N PRO A 249 14.46 17.96 16.43
CA PRO A 249 13.34 18.78 15.97
C PRO A 249 12.02 18.03 16.13
N LYS A 250 11.02 18.70 16.71
CA LYS A 250 9.67 18.13 16.85
C LYS A 250 9.04 17.84 15.50
N PHE A 251 8.37 16.69 15.42
CA PHE A 251 7.53 16.35 14.28
C PHE A 251 6.34 17.32 14.19
N ARG A 252 6.01 17.73 12.97
CA ARG A 252 4.94 18.69 12.70
C ARG A 252 3.84 18.07 11.86
N VAL A 253 2.61 18.53 12.06
CA VAL A 253 1.47 18.15 11.24
C VAL A 253 1.50 18.94 9.94
N ASN A 254 1.40 18.24 8.80
CA ASN A 254 1.11 18.87 7.52
C ASN A 254 -0.42 18.97 7.36
N ASP A 255 -0.97 20.13 7.73
CA ASP A 255 -2.41 20.39 7.68
C ASP A 255 -2.99 20.16 6.28
N ALA A 256 -2.24 20.45 5.22
CA ALA A 256 -2.69 20.25 3.85
C ALA A 256 -2.88 18.76 3.55
N HIS A 257 -1.94 17.91 3.98
CA HIS A 257 -2.02 16.46 3.76
C HIS A 257 -3.17 15.85 4.56
N ILE A 258 -3.30 16.20 5.85
CA ILE A 258 -4.41 15.73 6.70
C ILE A 258 -5.77 16.17 6.15
N ALA A 259 -5.88 17.42 5.68
CA ALA A 259 -7.10 17.90 5.04
C ALA A 259 -7.47 17.10 3.78
N ILE A 260 -6.48 16.71 2.96
CA ILE A 260 -6.71 15.88 1.77
C ILE A 260 -7.23 14.50 2.18
N LEU A 261 -6.63 13.85 3.17
CA LEU A 261 -7.06 12.53 3.63
C LEU A 261 -8.51 12.55 4.13
N TYR A 262 -8.89 13.52 4.98
CA TYR A 262 -10.28 13.66 5.42
C TYR A 262 -11.24 14.02 4.29
N LYS A 263 -10.83 14.85 3.33
CA LYS A 263 -11.63 15.16 2.14
C LYS A 263 -11.89 13.89 1.32
N MET A 264 -10.88 13.03 1.12
CA MET A 264 -11.06 11.75 0.42
C MET A 264 -11.96 10.80 1.21
N ALA A 265 -11.81 10.73 2.53
CA ALA A 265 -12.74 9.96 3.37
C ALA A 265 -14.18 10.45 3.21
N ALA A 266 -14.42 11.76 3.20
CA ALA A 266 -15.74 12.33 2.96
C ALA A 266 -16.30 12.00 1.57
N TYR A 267 -15.45 12.06 0.55
CA TYR A 267 -15.83 11.70 -0.82
C TYR A 267 -16.37 10.27 -0.88
N TYR A 268 -15.61 9.30 -0.36
CA TYR A 268 -16.04 7.90 -0.34
C TYR A 268 -17.21 7.63 0.63
N ALA A 269 -17.33 8.38 1.73
CA ALA A 269 -18.50 8.32 2.60
C ALA A 269 -19.80 8.66 1.85
N LYS A 270 -19.77 9.67 0.97
CA LYS A 270 -20.89 10.02 0.10
C LYS A 270 -21.28 8.87 -0.82
N PHE A 271 -20.30 8.25 -1.49
CA PHE A 271 -20.54 7.12 -2.39
C PHE A 271 -21.07 5.91 -1.63
N GLY A 272 -20.65 5.71 -0.38
CA GLY A 272 -21.15 4.68 0.53
C GLY A 272 -22.52 4.96 1.16
N GLY A 273 -23.09 6.17 0.97
CA GLY A 273 -24.36 6.57 1.58
C GLY A 273 -24.25 7.03 3.05
N GLU A 274 -23.04 7.15 3.58
CA GLU A 274 -22.73 7.53 4.97
C GLU A 274 -22.68 9.07 5.13
N TYR A 275 -23.80 9.74 4.92
CA TYR A 275 -23.86 11.22 4.88
C TYR A 275 -23.40 11.87 6.19
N LYS A 276 -23.73 11.29 7.35
CA LYS A 276 -23.27 11.83 8.65
C LYS A 276 -21.74 11.83 8.74
N LYS A 277 -21.10 10.74 8.33
CA LYS A 277 -19.63 10.64 8.29
C LYS A 277 -19.05 11.59 7.24
N MET A 278 -19.69 11.71 6.08
CA MET A 278 -19.27 12.67 5.05
C MET A 278 -19.16 14.07 5.61
N TYR A 279 -20.21 14.58 6.27
CA TYR A 279 -20.18 15.93 6.88
C TYR A 279 -19.11 16.04 7.98
N ALA A 280 -19.00 15.04 8.85
CA ALA A 280 -17.98 15.02 9.89
C ALA A 280 -16.56 15.11 9.32
N TYR A 281 -16.25 14.34 8.26
CA TYR A 281 -14.93 14.38 7.62
C TYR A 281 -14.70 15.67 6.82
N LEU A 282 -15.73 16.26 6.17
CA LEU A 282 -15.60 17.57 5.53
C LEU A 282 -15.26 18.66 6.54
N LEU A 283 -15.93 18.67 7.69
CA LEU A 283 -15.63 19.62 8.76
C LEU A 283 -14.22 19.42 9.32
N LYS A 284 -13.78 18.16 9.54
CA LYS A 284 -12.40 17.87 9.92
C LYS A 284 -11.42 18.40 8.87
N SER A 285 -11.66 18.14 7.58
CA SER A 285 -10.82 18.63 6.49
C SER A 285 -10.67 20.15 6.49
N LEU A 286 -11.80 20.87 6.59
CA LEU A 286 -11.83 22.33 6.61
C LEU A 286 -11.17 22.94 7.87
N LYS A 287 -11.21 22.22 9.00
CA LYS A 287 -10.52 22.62 10.23
C LYS A 287 -9.01 22.61 10.09
N PHE A 288 -8.44 21.60 9.39
CA PHE A 288 -7.01 21.55 9.12
C PHE A 288 -6.60 22.55 8.05
N LYS A 289 -7.31 22.56 6.92
CA LYS A 289 -7.05 23.52 5.84
C LYS A 289 -8.31 23.82 5.06
N PHE A 290 -8.63 25.10 4.96
CA PHE A 290 -9.68 25.56 4.07
C PHE A 290 -9.27 25.32 2.61
N THR A 291 -10.09 24.57 1.87
CA THR A 291 -9.92 24.37 0.43
C THR A 291 -11.23 24.60 -0.31
N LYS A 292 -11.15 25.20 -1.50
CA LYS A 292 -12.30 25.44 -2.36
C LYS A 292 -13.02 24.14 -2.73
N GLU A 293 -12.26 23.06 -2.91
CA GLU A 293 -12.78 21.74 -3.22
C GLU A 293 -13.59 21.13 -2.06
N ALA A 294 -13.12 21.25 -0.82
CA ALA A 294 -13.86 20.76 0.34
C ALA A 294 -15.15 21.58 0.56
N LEU A 295 -15.08 22.89 0.37
CA LEU A 295 -16.26 23.77 0.41
C LEU A 295 -17.25 23.43 -0.72
N ALA A 296 -16.77 23.23 -1.95
CA ALA A 296 -17.61 22.81 -3.07
C ALA A 296 -18.30 21.46 -2.78
N MET A 297 -17.58 20.49 -2.22
CA MET A 297 -18.17 19.21 -1.80
C MET A 297 -19.25 19.40 -0.73
N LEU A 298 -19.07 20.33 0.21
CA LEU A 298 -20.06 20.63 1.23
C LEU A 298 -21.33 21.21 0.60
N ILE A 299 -21.19 22.19 -0.30
CA ILE A 299 -22.31 22.83 -1.04
C ILE A 299 -23.01 21.82 -1.96
N LEU A 300 -22.24 20.95 -2.64
CA LEU A 300 -22.76 19.95 -3.55
C LEU A 300 -23.23 18.66 -2.85
N SER A 301 -23.10 18.60 -1.54
CA SER A 301 -23.48 17.41 -0.76
C SER A 301 -24.95 17.00 -0.87
N PRO A 302 -25.94 17.89 -0.99
CA PRO A 302 -27.34 17.50 -1.17
C PRO A 302 -27.67 16.90 -2.54
N PHE A 303 -26.80 17.12 -3.54
CA PHE A 303 -27.07 16.66 -4.89
C PHE A 303 -26.78 15.16 -5.10
N PRO A 304 -27.46 14.49 -6.08
CA PRO A 304 -27.24 13.08 -6.37
C PRO A 304 -25.79 12.75 -6.76
N LYS A 305 -25.35 11.54 -6.44
CA LYS A 305 -24.02 11.04 -6.79
C LYS A 305 -23.70 11.15 -8.28
N SER A 306 -24.71 10.89 -9.15
CA SER A 306 -24.60 10.97 -10.61
C SER A 306 -24.19 12.38 -11.07
N MET A 307 -24.72 13.41 -10.44
CA MET A 307 -24.38 14.79 -10.79
C MET A 307 -22.94 15.14 -10.41
N ILE A 308 -22.45 14.65 -9.27
CA ILE A 308 -21.05 14.88 -8.85
C ILE A 308 -20.10 14.16 -9.81
N LEU A 309 -20.38 12.91 -10.16
CA LEU A 309 -19.60 12.17 -11.15
C LEU A 309 -19.59 12.89 -12.51
N PHE A 310 -20.70 13.42 -12.94
CA PHE A 310 -20.81 14.22 -14.17
C PHE A 310 -19.94 15.48 -14.12
N LEU A 311 -20.03 16.26 -13.03
CA LEU A 311 -19.18 17.45 -12.83
C LEU A 311 -17.69 17.11 -12.76
N THR A 312 -17.33 15.98 -12.14
CA THR A 312 -15.94 15.51 -12.10
C THR A 312 -15.44 15.15 -13.51
N LYS A 313 -16.25 14.47 -14.32
CA LYS A 313 -15.91 14.17 -15.73
C LYS A 313 -15.73 15.44 -16.56
N ILE A 314 -16.62 16.44 -16.41
CA ILE A 314 -16.49 17.75 -17.06
C ILE A 314 -15.17 18.42 -16.68
N ARG A 315 -14.83 18.44 -15.37
CA ARG A 315 -13.57 19.03 -14.89
C ARG A 315 -12.35 18.36 -15.52
N VAL A 316 -12.33 17.02 -15.55
CA VAL A 316 -11.24 16.24 -16.18
C VAL A 316 -11.17 16.54 -17.69
N TRP A 317 -12.31 16.62 -18.37
CA TRP A 317 -12.35 16.95 -19.79
C TRP A 317 -11.83 18.37 -20.07
N ILE A 318 -12.25 19.37 -19.26
CA ILE A 318 -11.73 20.74 -19.37
C ILE A 318 -10.22 20.76 -19.13
N TYR A 319 -9.73 20.07 -18.08
CA TYR A 319 -8.32 20.00 -17.76
C TYR A 319 -7.49 19.45 -18.92
N LYS A 320 -7.91 18.31 -19.48
CA LYS A 320 -7.25 17.71 -20.65
C LYS A 320 -7.23 18.67 -21.85
N LYS A 321 -8.35 19.32 -22.12
CA LYS A 321 -8.46 20.27 -23.25
C LYS A 321 -7.58 21.54 -23.05
N THR A 322 -7.38 21.96 -21.81
CA THR A 322 -6.59 23.18 -21.51
C THR A 322 -5.08 22.92 -21.37
N HIS A 323 -4.67 21.66 -21.13
CA HIS A 323 -3.27 21.28 -20.91
C HIS A 323 -2.71 20.36 -22.01
N GLY A 324 -3.47 20.11 -23.09
CA GLY A 324 -2.99 19.43 -24.30
C GLY A 324 -2.75 17.93 -24.14
N GLU A 325 -3.50 17.27 -23.22
CA GLU A 325 -3.53 15.81 -23.07
C GLU A 325 -4.76 15.17 -23.73
#